data_a3a9367683ae27dea9ce9617a8d6efc9
#
_entry.id   a3a9367683ae27dea9ce9617a8d6efc9
#
_cell.length_a   1.000
_cell.length_b   1.000
_cell.length_c   1.000
_cell.angle_alpha   90.00
_cell.angle_beta   90.00
_cell.angle_gamma   90.00
#
_symmetry.space_group_name_H-M   'P 1'
#
loop_
_entity.id
_entity.type
_entity.pdbx_description
1 polymer ?
#
loop_
_entity_poly.entity_id
_entity_poly.type
_entity_poly.pdbx_seq_one_letter_code
_entity_poly.pdbx_strand_id
1 'polypeptide(L)'
;EPPNPLVELVSRLVNGENPSWNGTATELARSLSKMDSSQSFTPNWIVRTLNVQQENLLREYGVRYVSHRTKEGKALSLRWDGVR
;
A
#
# COMPACT_ATOMS: atom_id res chain seq x y z
N GLU A 1 -4.93 16.72 -10.88
CA GLU A 1 -4.35 16.52 -9.55
C GLU A 1 -3.05 15.73 -9.65
N PRO A 2 -2.05 16.09 -8.87
CA PRO A 2 -0.84 15.28 -8.82
C PRO A 2 -1.12 13.91 -8.25
N PRO A 3 -0.45 12.86 -8.72
CA PRO A 3 -0.63 11.52 -8.17
C PRO A 3 -0.21 11.46 -6.70
N ASN A 4 -0.93 10.68 -5.92
CA ASN A 4 -0.57 10.49 -4.52
C ASN A 4 0.72 9.66 -4.45
N PRO A 5 1.78 10.15 -3.79
CA PRO A 5 3.04 9.42 -3.73
C PRO A 5 2.92 8.04 -3.07
N LEU A 6 2.00 7.88 -2.13
CA LEU A 6 1.77 6.58 -1.50
C LEU A 6 1.26 5.57 -2.52
N VAL A 7 0.32 5.97 -3.36
CA VAL A 7 -0.26 5.10 -4.38
C VAL A 7 0.82 4.64 -5.35
N GLU A 8 1.68 5.56 -5.79
CA GLU A 8 2.77 5.23 -6.69
C GLU A 8 3.77 4.25 -6.05
N LEU A 9 4.16 4.50 -4.80
CA LEU A 9 5.09 3.62 -4.10
C LEU A 9 4.50 2.23 -3.87
N VAL A 10 3.23 2.16 -3.53
CA VAL A 10 2.55 0.87 -3.36
C VAL A 10 2.52 0.10 -4.68
N SER A 11 2.32 0.79 -5.80
CA SER A 11 2.32 0.13 -7.10
C SER A 11 3.70 -0.44 -7.46
N ARG A 12 4.77 0.17 -6.97
CA ARG A 12 6.12 -0.36 -7.14
C ARG A 12 6.41 -1.53 -6.22
N LEU A 13 5.84 -1.50 -5.02
CA LEU A 13 6.02 -2.57 -4.05
C LEU A 13 5.27 -3.84 -4.47
N VAL A 14 4.05 -3.68 -4.98
CA VAL A 14 3.19 -4.79 -5.38
C VAL A 14 2.92 -4.67 -6.88
N ASN A 15 3.48 -5.59 -7.66
CA ASN A 15 3.38 -5.58 -9.11
C ASN A 15 3.53 -7.00 -9.66
N GLY A 16 3.76 -7.14 -10.97
CA GLY A 16 3.90 -8.45 -11.60
C GLY A 16 5.05 -9.30 -11.08
N GLU A 17 6.10 -8.67 -10.57
CA GLU A 17 7.24 -9.38 -9.98
C GLU A 17 6.98 -9.77 -8.53
N ASN A 18 6.22 -8.97 -7.80
CA ASN A 18 5.87 -9.19 -6.41
C ASN A 18 4.36 -9.00 -6.26
N PRO A 19 3.56 -10.01 -6.60
CA PRO A 19 2.11 -9.84 -6.71
C PRO A 19 1.35 -9.76 -5.39
N SER A 20 2.01 -9.94 -4.26
CA SER A 20 1.35 -9.82 -2.97
C SER A 20 2.29 -9.33 -1.89
N TRP A 21 1.74 -8.64 -0.92
CA TRP A 21 2.46 -8.15 0.24
C TRP A 21 1.53 -8.21 1.45
N ASN A 22 2.03 -8.74 2.55
CA ASN A 22 1.29 -8.84 3.81
C ASN A 22 2.14 -8.34 4.96
N GLY A 23 1.52 -7.64 5.88
CA GLY A 23 2.23 -7.14 7.05
C GLY A 23 1.40 -6.11 7.78
N THR A 24 2.01 -5.48 8.80
CA THR A 24 1.35 -4.42 9.55
C THR A 24 1.56 -3.06 8.87
N ALA A 25 0.80 -2.06 9.31
CA ALA A 25 0.97 -0.70 8.81
C ALA A 25 2.38 -0.17 9.10
N THR A 26 2.94 -0.54 10.25
CA THR A 26 4.32 -0.15 10.61
C THR A 26 5.33 -0.76 9.63
N GLU A 27 5.16 -2.03 9.29
CA GLU A 27 6.04 -2.70 8.34
C GLU A 27 5.91 -2.08 6.94
N LEU A 28 4.69 -1.72 6.54
CA LEU A 28 4.48 -1.05 5.26
C LEU A 28 5.15 0.31 5.24
N ALA A 29 5.04 1.08 6.33
CA ALA A 29 5.70 2.38 6.44
C ALA A 29 7.21 2.24 6.28
N ARG A 30 7.81 1.23 6.90
CA ARG A 30 9.25 0.97 6.77
C ARG A 30 9.63 0.61 5.34
N SER A 31 8.85 -0.26 4.71
CA SER A 31 9.12 -0.67 3.34
C SER A 31 9.07 0.50 2.37
N LEU A 32 8.06 1.36 2.52
CA LEU A 32 7.91 2.52 1.66
C LEU A 32 9.01 3.55 1.91
N SER A 33 9.42 3.74 3.16
CA SER A 33 10.51 4.65 3.51
C SER A 33 11.85 4.19 2.94
N LYS A 34 12.05 2.88 2.83
CA LYS A 34 13.25 2.33 2.19
C LYS A 34 13.24 2.57 0.68
N MET A 35 12.07 2.55 0.07
CA MET A 35 11.93 2.79 -1.36
C MET A 35 12.14 4.26 -1.71
N ASP A 36 11.71 5.16 -0.82
CA ASP A 36 11.85 6.60 -1.02
C ASP A 36 12.23 7.27 0.30
N SER A 37 13.52 7.47 0.49
CA SER A 37 14.04 8.04 1.74
C SER A 37 13.70 9.52 1.92
N SER A 38 13.21 10.18 0.87
CA SER A 38 12.78 11.58 0.97
C SER A 38 11.40 11.71 1.60
N GLN A 39 10.66 10.60 1.72
CA GLN A 39 9.33 10.58 2.30
C GLN A 39 9.34 9.92 3.66
N SER A 40 8.49 10.40 4.55
CA SER A 40 8.30 9.82 5.86
C SER A 40 6.81 9.52 6.05
N PHE A 41 6.50 8.26 6.30
CA PHE A 41 5.11 7.83 6.44
C PHE A 41 4.84 7.34 7.85
N THR A 42 3.68 7.73 8.40
CA THR A 42 3.21 7.19 9.67
C THR A 42 2.20 6.07 9.39
N PRO A 43 2.14 5.04 10.25
CA PRO A 43 1.19 3.95 10.06
C PRO A 43 -0.26 4.41 9.95
N ASN A 44 -0.67 5.35 10.80
CA ASN A 44 -2.04 5.87 10.79
C ASN A 44 -2.37 6.58 9.48
N TRP A 45 -1.43 7.38 8.97
CA TRP A 45 -1.63 8.10 7.72
C TRP A 45 -1.74 7.12 6.55
N ILE A 46 -0.92 6.08 6.56
CA ILE A 46 -0.94 5.05 5.50
C ILE A 46 -2.29 4.35 5.47
N VAL A 47 -2.79 3.90 6.61
CA VAL A 47 -4.08 3.22 6.68
C VAL A 47 -5.20 4.12 6.18
N ARG A 48 -5.20 5.38 6.63
CA ARG A 48 -6.22 6.34 6.21
C ARG A 48 -6.16 6.59 4.70
N THR A 49 -4.96 6.82 4.19
CA THR A 49 -4.77 7.10 2.77
C THR A 49 -5.15 5.90 1.91
N LEU A 50 -4.77 4.69 2.30
CA LEU A 50 -5.13 3.49 1.56
C LEU A 50 -6.64 3.26 1.56
N ASN A 51 -7.32 3.53 2.67
CA ASN A 51 -8.77 3.42 2.72
C ASN A 51 -9.45 4.38 1.72
N VAL A 52 -8.90 5.58 1.58
CA VAL A 52 -9.44 6.57 0.64
C VAL A 52 -9.09 6.21 -0.80
N GLN A 53 -7.87 5.72 -1.03
CA GLN A 53 -7.33 5.51 -2.38
C GLN A 53 -7.49 4.08 -2.89
N GLN A 54 -8.13 3.20 -2.13
CA GLN A 54 -8.21 1.77 -2.52
C GLN A 54 -8.86 1.55 -3.89
N GLU A 55 -9.86 2.35 -4.24
CA GLU A 55 -10.50 2.23 -5.55
C GLU A 55 -9.57 2.67 -6.68
N ASN A 56 -8.84 3.76 -6.45
CA ASN A 56 -7.88 4.24 -7.43
C ASN A 56 -6.74 3.26 -7.63
N LEU A 57 -6.26 2.66 -6.54
CA LEU A 57 -5.23 1.61 -6.62
C LEU A 57 -5.70 0.44 -7.47
N LEU A 58 -6.91 -0.02 -7.23
CA LEU A 58 -7.45 -1.15 -7.97
C LEU A 58 -7.68 -0.79 -9.43
N ARG A 59 -8.22 0.38 -9.69
CA ARG A 59 -8.58 0.81 -11.04
C ARG A 59 -7.35 1.14 -11.89
N GLU A 60 -6.39 1.88 -11.34
CA GLU A 60 -5.25 2.37 -12.10
C GLU A 60 -4.05 1.43 -12.09
N TYR A 61 -3.84 0.73 -10.99
CA TYR A 61 -2.66 -0.11 -10.81
C TYR A 61 -2.96 -1.59 -10.65
N GLY A 62 -4.24 -1.93 -10.50
CA GLY A 62 -4.63 -3.33 -10.31
C GLY A 62 -4.24 -3.89 -8.95
N VAL A 63 -4.02 -3.03 -7.96
CA VAL A 63 -3.65 -3.45 -6.61
C VAL A 63 -4.87 -3.43 -5.71
N ARG A 64 -5.18 -4.57 -5.12
CA ARG A 64 -6.28 -4.71 -4.18
C ARG A 64 -5.77 -4.55 -2.76
N TYR A 65 -6.40 -3.66 -2.01
CA TYR A 65 -6.07 -3.41 -0.61
C TYR A 65 -7.13 -4.01 0.30
N VAL A 66 -6.69 -4.78 1.28
CA VAL A 66 -7.55 -5.35 2.30
C VAL A 66 -6.89 -5.14 3.66
N SER A 67 -7.69 -4.73 4.66
CA SER A 67 -7.20 -4.62 6.03
C SER A 67 -7.99 -5.55 6.92
N HIS A 68 -7.32 -6.12 7.92
CA HIS A 68 -7.97 -6.98 8.90
C HIS A 68 -7.27 -6.86 10.25
N ARG A 69 -7.98 -7.18 11.32
CA ARG A 69 -7.42 -7.15 12.67
C ARG A 69 -6.82 -8.50 13.01
N THR A 70 -5.65 -8.44 13.63
CA THR A 70 -5.00 -9.60 14.20
C THR A 70 -4.78 -9.35 15.69
N LYS A 71 -4.32 -10.36 16.42
CA LYS A 71 -4.00 -10.20 17.85
C LYS A 71 -2.93 -9.15 18.10
N GLU A 72 -2.09 -8.90 17.12
CA GLU A 72 -0.98 -7.94 17.23
C GLU A 72 -1.35 -6.54 16.72
N GLY A 73 -2.54 -6.37 16.15
CA GLY A 73 -3.00 -5.09 15.61
C GLY A 73 -3.61 -5.24 14.23
N LYS A 74 -3.59 -4.17 13.45
CA LYS A 74 -4.09 -4.20 12.09
C LYS A 74 -3.05 -4.75 11.14
N ALA A 75 -3.42 -5.77 10.40
CA ALA A 75 -2.62 -6.28 9.30
C ALA A 75 -3.19 -5.77 7.98
N LEU A 76 -2.31 -5.50 7.03
CA LEU A 76 -2.67 -5.03 5.71
C LEU A 76 -2.26 -6.06 4.68
N SER A 77 -3.08 -6.23 3.68
CA SER A 77 -2.80 -7.15 2.58
C SER A 77 -2.95 -6.39 1.26
N LEU A 78 -1.93 -6.47 0.44
CA LEU A 78 -1.93 -5.85 -0.89
C LEU A 78 -1.72 -6.96 -1.91
N ARG A 79 -2.54 -6.96 -2.96
CA ARG A 79 -2.48 -7.99 -3.98
C ARG A 79 -2.60 -7.35 -5.35
N TRP A 80 -1.69 -7.72 -6.24
CA TRP A 80 -1.72 -7.26 -7.62
C TRP A 80 -2.52 -8.25 -8.47
N ASP A 81 -3.63 -7.75 -9.05
CA ASP A 81 -4.49 -8.54 -9.91
C ASP A 81 -4.28 -8.23 -11.40
N GLY A 82 -3.40 -7.26 -11.67
CA GLY A 82 -3.13 -6.83 -13.02
C GLY A 82 -3.98 -5.63 -13.43
N VAL A 83 -3.43 -4.82 -14.31
CA VAL A 83 -4.12 -3.66 -14.87
C VAL A 83 -4.79 -4.09 -16.17
N ARG A 84 -6.04 -3.75 -16.31
CA ARG A 84 -6.79 -4.03 -17.55
C ARG A 84 -6.79 -2.84 -18.48
#